data_b099b0d4c6a1e07b22bdce595af4a890
#
_entry.id   b099b0d4c6a1e07b22bdce595af4a890
#
_cell.length_a   1.000
_cell.length_b   1.000
_cell.length_c   1.000
_cell.angle_alpha   90.00
_cell.angle_beta   90.00
_cell.angle_gamma   90.00
#
_symmetry.space_group_name_H-M   'P 1'
#
loop_
_entity.id
_entity.type
_entity.pdbx_description
1 polymer ?
#
loop_
_entity_poly.entity_id
_entity_poly.type
_entity_poly.pdbx_seq_one_letter_code
_entity_poly.pdbx_strand_id
1 'polypeptide(L)'
;MKKGQVDIITMGCSKNLVDSEKLMTLFEQTGYHCTHDAKRIEGEIVVVNTCGFIEDAKQESIDTILELVQAKEEGKISKLFVMGCLSQRYQKELEEEIPQVDKYYGKFNFKQLLTDLGKPEEPTCSGARHITTPHHYAYIKISEGCDRRGAYCAIPIITGKHVSRPKEEILEEIRELVASGVKEFQIIAQELTYYGVDIDGKRHIADLISDIADIKGVKWIRLHYAYPNQFPFELLDVIREKPNVCKYLDIALQHISDNMLTRMHRHVTKAETMEFIERIRKEVPGLHLRTTLLVGFPGETEEDFKELVEFVKWARFERMGAFAYSEEEGTYSAEHYKDDVPAEVKQRRLDKIMAVQQRISAEIEAAKVGSVLKTIIDRKEGDYYIGRTEFCSPEVDPEVLIKATRRLRVGAFYDVRITDSDDFDLYGEVE
;
A
#
# COMPACT_ATOMS: atom_id res chain seq x y z
N MET A 1 22.04 -9.39 -22.98
CA MET A 1 22.45 -9.54 -21.56
C MET A 1 23.62 -8.61 -21.27
N LYS A 2 23.46 -7.70 -20.32
CA LYS A 2 24.47 -6.71 -19.91
C LYS A 2 25.10 -7.19 -18.60
N LYS A 3 26.43 -7.38 -18.60
CA LYS A 3 27.18 -7.77 -17.41
C LYS A 3 27.15 -6.67 -16.35
N GLY A 4 27.05 -7.06 -15.07
CA GLY A 4 26.99 -6.13 -13.96
C GLY A 4 25.65 -5.39 -13.83
N GLN A 5 24.63 -5.78 -14.61
CA GLN A 5 23.27 -5.25 -14.49
C GLN A 5 22.35 -6.25 -13.81
N VAL A 6 21.54 -5.76 -12.88
CA VAL A 6 20.47 -6.49 -12.20
C VAL A 6 19.13 -5.86 -12.56
N ASP A 7 18.22 -6.64 -13.09
CA ASP A 7 16.83 -6.22 -13.34
C ASP A 7 15.97 -6.72 -12.17
N ILE A 8 15.27 -5.82 -11.49
CA ILE A 8 14.39 -6.13 -10.37
C ILE A 8 12.96 -5.94 -10.83
N ILE A 9 12.15 -6.98 -10.67
CA ILE A 9 10.73 -6.98 -10.94
C ILE A 9 9.99 -7.03 -9.62
N THR A 10 9.10 -6.06 -9.39
CA THR A 10 8.35 -5.95 -8.15
C THR A 10 6.89 -6.21 -8.38
N MET A 11 6.34 -7.15 -7.65
CA MET A 11 4.94 -7.52 -7.71
C MET A 11 4.23 -7.18 -6.39
N GLY A 12 2.97 -6.84 -6.49
CA GLY A 12 2.09 -6.63 -5.34
C GLY A 12 2.08 -5.19 -4.82
N CYS A 13 2.40 -4.99 -3.55
CA CYS A 13 2.07 -3.75 -2.85
C CYS A 13 3.28 -2.83 -2.60
N SER A 14 3.00 -1.60 -2.16
CA SER A 14 4.02 -0.60 -1.78
C SER A 14 5.05 -1.09 -0.74
N LYS A 15 4.71 -2.09 0.07
CA LYS A 15 5.66 -2.69 1.02
C LYS A 15 6.74 -3.50 0.29
N ASN A 16 6.34 -4.27 -0.73
CA ASN A 16 7.28 -4.97 -1.62
C ASN A 16 8.13 -3.98 -2.43
N LEU A 17 7.53 -2.86 -2.86
CA LEU A 17 8.27 -1.81 -3.56
C LEU A 17 9.41 -1.26 -2.70
N VAL A 18 9.14 -0.91 -1.44
CA VAL A 18 10.19 -0.47 -0.50
C VAL A 18 11.27 -1.53 -0.30
N ASP A 19 10.91 -2.82 -0.27
CA ASP A 19 11.88 -3.91 -0.15
C ASP A 19 12.76 -4.01 -1.40
N SER A 20 12.18 -3.87 -2.61
CA SER A 20 12.93 -3.83 -3.86
C SER A 20 13.87 -2.63 -3.94
N GLU A 21 13.42 -1.44 -3.54
CA GLU A 21 14.23 -0.21 -3.51
C GLU A 21 15.43 -0.35 -2.56
N LYS A 22 15.23 -0.97 -1.39
CA LYS A 22 16.33 -1.31 -0.47
C LYS A 22 17.30 -2.27 -1.10
N LEU A 23 16.80 -3.31 -1.77
CA LEU A 23 17.65 -4.29 -2.47
C LEU A 23 18.44 -3.63 -3.61
N MET A 24 17.80 -2.75 -4.40
CA MET A 24 18.48 -1.97 -5.44
C MET A 24 19.63 -1.15 -4.87
N THR A 25 19.38 -0.45 -3.77
CA THR A 25 20.42 0.33 -3.06
C THR A 25 21.60 -0.53 -2.66
N LEU A 26 21.34 -1.72 -2.11
CA LEU A 26 22.40 -2.66 -1.72
C LEU A 26 23.20 -3.18 -2.93
N PHE A 27 22.52 -3.49 -4.03
CA PHE A 27 23.20 -3.90 -5.26
C PHE A 27 24.08 -2.79 -5.83
N GLU A 28 23.59 -1.57 -5.91
CA GLU A 28 24.33 -0.41 -6.42
C GLU A 28 25.57 -0.12 -5.57
N GLN A 29 25.46 -0.22 -4.25
CA GLN A 29 26.58 -0.09 -3.33
C GLN A 29 27.66 -1.19 -3.52
N THR A 30 27.30 -2.33 -4.09
CA THR A 30 28.23 -3.42 -4.40
C THR A 30 28.75 -3.40 -5.84
N GLY A 31 28.42 -2.33 -6.59
CA GLY A 31 28.95 -2.08 -7.95
C GLY A 31 28.11 -2.66 -9.09
N TYR A 32 26.90 -3.12 -8.82
CA TYR A 32 25.92 -3.44 -9.85
C TYR A 32 25.19 -2.18 -10.33
N HIS A 33 24.68 -2.23 -11.54
CA HIS A 33 23.71 -1.27 -12.05
C HIS A 33 22.31 -1.90 -12.01
N CYS A 34 21.34 -1.21 -11.40
CA CYS A 34 19.97 -1.72 -11.25
C CYS A 34 18.99 -1.06 -12.21
N THR A 35 18.05 -1.85 -12.72
CA THR A 35 16.83 -1.37 -13.36
C THR A 35 15.61 -1.96 -12.67
N HIS A 36 14.52 -1.22 -12.64
CA HIS A 36 13.27 -1.61 -11.98
C HIS A 36 12.14 -1.68 -13.00
N ASP A 37 11.39 -2.79 -13.01
CA ASP A 37 10.23 -3.04 -13.86
C ASP A 37 10.44 -2.62 -15.33
N ALA A 38 11.64 -2.94 -15.85
CA ALA A 38 12.03 -2.57 -17.21
C ALA A 38 11.14 -3.29 -18.23
N LYS A 39 10.65 -2.53 -19.23
CA LYS A 39 9.86 -3.09 -20.36
C LYS A 39 10.60 -4.21 -21.11
N ARG A 40 11.92 -4.23 -21.04
CA ARG A 40 12.79 -5.23 -21.63
C ARG A 40 13.89 -5.59 -20.65
N ILE A 41 13.98 -6.86 -20.34
CA ILE A 41 15.02 -7.42 -19.49
C ILE A 41 16.32 -7.47 -20.27
N GLU A 42 17.36 -6.83 -19.72
CA GLU A 42 18.69 -6.77 -20.34
C GLU A 42 19.80 -7.20 -19.38
N GLY A 43 19.54 -7.27 -18.08
CA GLY A 43 20.49 -7.65 -17.05
C GLY A 43 20.91 -9.11 -17.13
N GLU A 44 22.13 -9.41 -16.64
CA GLU A 44 22.58 -10.80 -16.48
C GLU A 44 21.90 -11.49 -15.29
N ILE A 45 21.43 -10.73 -14.32
CA ILE A 45 20.75 -11.19 -13.13
C ILE A 45 19.35 -10.60 -13.11
N VAL A 46 18.34 -11.42 -12.83
CA VAL A 46 16.98 -10.98 -12.57
C VAL A 46 16.55 -11.39 -11.18
N VAL A 47 15.97 -10.48 -10.42
CA VAL A 47 15.38 -10.74 -9.11
C VAL A 47 13.89 -10.42 -9.17
N VAL A 48 13.03 -11.38 -8.85
CA VAL A 48 11.59 -11.20 -8.76
C VAL A 48 11.19 -11.10 -7.30
N ASN A 49 10.65 -9.97 -6.89
CA ASN A 49 10.04 -9.77 -5.58
C ASN A 49 8.53 -10.04 -5.68
N THR A 50 8.11 -11.21 -5.24
CA THR A 50 6.80 -11.79 -5.50
C THR A 50 5.73 -11.38 -4.48
N CYS A 51 4.47 -11.38 -4.91
CA CYS A 51 3.30 -11.27 -4.06
C CYS A 51 2.71 -12.65 -3.75
N GLY A 52 2.31 -12.88 -2.50
CA GLY A 52 1.75 -14.16 -2.04
C GLY A 52 0.50 -13.97 -1.17
N PHE A 53 -0.20 -12.82 -1.34
CA PHE A 53 -1.27 -12.45 -0.43
C PHE A 53 -2.63 -13.01 -0.82
N ILE A 54 -3.03 -12.90 -2.09
CA ILE A 54 -4.29 -13.41 -2.64
C ILE A 54 -4.01 -14.26 -3.87
N GLU A 55 -4.96 -15.14 -4.23
CA GLU A 55 -4.81 -16.12 -5.31
C GLU A 55 -4.36 -15.50 -6.64
N ASP A 56 -5.04 -14.44 -7.11
CA ASP A 56 -4.70 -13.77 -8.36
C ASP A 56 -3.25 -13.24 -8.37
N ALA A 57 -2.80 -12.67 -7.27
CA ALA A 57 -1.42 -12.17 -7.15
C ALA A 57 -0.38 -13.29 -7.04
N LYS A 58 -0.77 -14.45 -6.49
CA LYS A 58 0.07 -15.66 -6.49
C LYS A 58 0.23 -16.18 -7.91
N GLN A 59 -0.87 -16.29 -8.66
CA GLN A 59 -0.85 -16.75 -10.05
C GLN A 59 -0.01 -15.83 -10.93
N GLU A 60 -0.21 -14.51 -10.83
CA GLU A 60 0.60 -13.53 -11.56
C GLU A 60 2.10 -13.67 -11.25
N SER A 61 2.44 -13.91 -9.97
CA SER A 61 3.83 -14.13 -9.56
C SER A 61 4.42 -15.41 -10.17
N ILE A 62 3.65 -16.49 -10.19
CA ILE A 62 4.06 -17.77 -10.81
C ILE A 62 4.25 -17.62 -12.30
N ASP A 63 3.29 -17.00 -13.01
CA ASP A 63 3.37 -16.79 -14.45
C ASP A 63 4.60 -15.96 -14.82
N THR A 64 4.90 -14.90 -14.07
CA THR A 64 6.12 -14.09 -14.24
C THR A 64 7.39 -14.91 -14.05
N ILE A 65 7.44 -15.77 -13.02
CA ILE A 65 8.60 -16.65 -12.79
C ILE A 65 8.79 -17.59 -13.98
N LEU A 66 7.71 -18.20 -14.49
CA LEU A 66 7.78 -19.13 -15.63
C LEU A 66 8.24 -18.43 -16.93
N GLU A 67 7.79 -17.23 -17.20
CA GLU A 67 8.28 -16.42 -18.33
C GLU A 67 9.79 -16.14 -18.23
N LEU A 68 10.27 -15.88 -17.02
CA LEU A 68 11.70 -15.63 -16.78
C LEU A 68 12.54 -16.90 -16.83
N VAL A 69 12.00 -18.04 -16.43
CA VAL A 69 12.63 -19.35 -16.64
C VAL A 69 12.84 -19.59 -18.12
N GLN A 70 11.83 -19.35 -18.95
CA GLN A 70 11.97 -19.46 -20.41
C GLN A 70 13.05 -18.50 -20.95
N ALA A 71 13.08 -17.26 -20.48
CA ALA A 71 14.11 -16.29 -20.87
C ALA A 71 15.52 -16.75 -20.48
N LYS A 72 15.67 -17.43 -19.35
CA LYS A 72 16.92 -18.03 -18.89
C LYS A 72 17.34 -19.19 -19.76
N GLU A 73 16.44 -20.10 -20.13
CA GLU A 73 16.69 -21.23 -21.03
C GLU A 73 17.10 -20.75 -22.43
N GLU A 74 16.52 -19.65 -22.90
CA GLU A 74 16.91 -18.99 -24.15
C GLU A 74 18.25 -18.21 -24.08
N GLY A 75 18.90 -18.18 -22.91
CA GLY A 75 20.17 -17.49 -22.68
C GLY A 75 20.08 -15.96 -22.63
N LYS A 76 18.87 -15.40 -22.46
CA LYS A 76 18.65 -13.97 -22.34
C LYS A 76 19.05 -13.42 -20.97
N ILE A 77 18.99 -14.25 -19.93
CA ILE A 77 19.42 -13.96 -18.57
C ILE A 77 20.30 -15.10 -18.05
N SER A 78 21.23 -14.81 -17.14
CA SER A 78 22.21 -15.75 -16.61
C SER A 78 21.74 -16.36 -15.30
N LYS A 79 21.17 -15.54 -14.41
CA LYS A 79 20.69 -15.93 -13.09
C LYS A 79 19.32 -15.39 -12.84
N LEU A 80 18.47 -16.24 -12.26
CA LEU A 80 17.13 -15.91 -11.82
C LEU A 80 16.99 -16.18 -10.33
N PHE A 81 16.68 -15.15 -9.56
CA PHE A 81 16.39 -15.24 -8.13
C PHE A 81 14.95 -14.82 -7.84
N VAL A 82 14.34 -15.52 -6.92
CA VAL A 82 12.96 -15.26 -6.49
C VAL A 82 12.94 -14.98 -5.00
N MET A 83 12.25 -13.92 -4.59
CA MET A 83 12.06 -13.53 -3.20
C MET A 83 10.65 -12.96 -2.98
N GLY A 84 10.36 -12.51 -1.77
CA GLY A 84 9.11 -11.84 -1.46
C GLY A 84 8.08 -12.71 -0.75
N CYS A 85 6.83 -12.28 -0.79
CA CYS A 85 5.75 -12.89 0.01
C CYS A 85 5.40 -14.30 -0.45
N LEU A 86 5.33 -14.57 -1.76
CA LEU A 86 5.07 -15.91 -2.27
C LEU A 86 6.19 -16.87 -1.90
N SER A 87 7.44 -16.47 -2.18
CA SER A 87 8.60 -17.27 -1.85
C SER A 87 8.73 -17.52 -0.34
N GLN A 88 8.40 -16.54 0.50
CA GLN A 88 8.38 -16.73 1.96
C GLN A 88 7.38 -17.78 2.41
N ARG A 89 6.24 -17.87 1.73
CA ARG A 89 5.12 -18.75 2.11
C ARG A 89 5.26 -20.16 1.56
N TYR A 90 5.78 -20.31 0.35
CA TYR A 90 5.78 -21.55 -0.44
C TYR A 90 7.16 -21.91 -0.98
N GLN A 91 8.23 -21.60 -0.24
CA GLN A 91 9.60 -21.79 -0.73
C GLN A 91 9.89 -23.23 -1.16
N LYS A 92 9.47 -24.21 -0.36
CA LYS A 92 9.75 -25.63 -0.63
C LYS A 92 9.02 -26.13 -1.87
N GLU A 93 7.73 -25.78 -1.97
CA GLU A 93 6.89 -26.15 -3.10
C GLU A 93 7.42 -25.51 -4.40
N LEU A 94 7.84 -24.26 -4.35
CA LEU A 94 8.44 -23.56 -5.50
C LEU A 94 9.79 -24.17 -5.91
N GLU A 95 10.62 -24.58 -4.96
CA GLU A 95 11.90 -25.27 -5.23
C GLU A 95 11.67 -26.62 -5.90
N GLU A 96 10.60 -27.33 -5.54
CA GLU A 96 10.24 -28.63 -6.13
C GLU A 96 9.60 -28.47 -7.51
N GLU A 97 8.67 -27.51 -7.67
CA GLU A 97 7.87 -27.35 -8.89
C GLU A 97 8.60 -26.54 -9.99
N ILE A 98 9.45 -25.57 -9.62
CA ILE A 98 10.17 -24.72 -10.56
C ILE A 98 11.69 -24.73 -10.22
N PRO A 99 12.37 -25.87 -10.37
CA PRO A 99 13.79 -26.02 -10.00
C PRO A 99 14.76 -25.26 -10.93
N GLN A 100 14.28 -24.65 -12.02
CA GLN A 100 15.10 -23.87 -12.95
C GLN A 100 15.50 -22.48 -12.38
N VAL A 101 14.83 -22.01 -11.34
CA VAL A 101 15.24 -20.81 -10.58
C VAL A 101 16.56 -21.12 -9.84
N ASP A 102 17.54 -20.22 -9.89
CA ASP A 102 18.84 -20.48 -9.26
C ASP A 102 18.73 -20.55 -7.75
N LYS A 103 17.93 -19.70 -7.15
CA LYS A 103 17.64 -19.77 -5.71
C LYS A 103 16.39 -18.99 -5.34
N TYR A 104 15.69 -19.51 -4.36
CA TYR A 104 14.57 -18.87 -3.69
C TYR A 104 15.02 -18.28 -2.34
N TYR A 105 14.57 -17.08 -2.02
CA TYR A 105 14.83 -16.40 -0.76
C TYR A 105 13.53 -16.05 -0.09
N GLY A 106 13.51 -16.02 1.24
CA GLY A 106 12.42 -15.42 1.99
C GLY A 106 12.37 -13.91 1.80
N LYS A 107 11.32 -13.30 2.31
CA LYS A 107 11.06 -11.85 2.17
C LYS A 107 12.21 -10.96 2.66
N PHE A 108 12.97 -11.41 3.64
CA PHE A 108 13.96 -10.58 4.36
C PHE A 108 15.43 -11.01 4.13
N ASN A 109 15.68 -11.93 3.20
CA ASN A 109 17.01 -12.55 3.05
C ASN A 109 17.93 -11.77 2.08
N PHE A 110 17.88 -10.42 2.08
CA PHE A 110 18.71 -9.57 1.20
C PHE A 110 20.21 -9.82 1.39
N LYS A 111 20.67 -9.92 2.64
CA LYS A 111 22.08 -10.17 2.97
C LYS A 111 22.57 -11.50 2.40
N GLN A 112 21.74 -12.55 2.51
CA GLN A 112 22.07 -13.86 1.97
C GLN A 112 22.20 -13.83 0.44
N LEU A 113 21.30 -13.10 -0.25
CA LEU A 113 21.36 -12.94 -1.69
C LEU A 113 22.66 -12.26 -2.14
N LEU A 114 23.10 -11.21 -1.44
CA LEU A 114 24.38 -10.56 -1.71
C LEU A 114 25.56 -11.49 -1.48
N THR A 115 25.56 -12.23 -0.37
CA THR A 115 26.61 -13.21 -0.04
C THR A 115 26.73 -14.30 -1.10
N ASP A 116 25.62 -14.83 -1.58
CA ASP A 116 25.58 -15.84 -2.64
C ASP A 116 26.12 -15.31 -3.98
N LEU A 117 26.13 -14.01 -4.16
CA LEU A 117 26.76 -13.32 -5.29
C LEU A 117 28.23 -12.92 -5.02
N GLY A 118 28.80 -13.33 -3.88
CA GLY A 118 30.17 -13.01 -3.49
C GLY A 118 30.37 -11.55 -3.10
N LYS A 119 29.32 -10.89 -2.62
CA LYS A 119 29.34 -9.50 -2.16
C LYS A 119 29.31 -9.43 -0.63
N PRO A 120 29.79 -8.33 -0.02
CA PRO A 120 29.72 -8.16 1.43
C PRO A 120 28.26 -8.09 1.90
N GLU A 121 27.97 -8.67 3.06
CA GLU A 121 26.64 -8.69 3.69
C GLU A 121 26.14 -7.29 4.05
N GLU A 122 27.04 -6.41 4.43
CA GLU A 122 26.77 -5.02 4.78
C GLU A 122 27.66 -4.10 3.97
N PRO A 123 27.15 -3.56 2.85
CA PRO A 123 27.86 -2.50 2.15
C PRO A 123 28.00 -1.28 3.06
N THR A 124 29.20 -0.72 3.11
CA THR A 124 29.56 0.38 4.03
C THR A 124 29.16 1.76 3.55
N CYS A 125 28.42 1.87 2.47
CA CYS A 125 28.03 3.15 1.90
C CYS A 125 26.75 3.68 2.54
N SER A 126 26.84 4.91 3.06
CA SER A 126 25.68 5.73 3.43
C SER A 126 25.10 6.41 2.18
N GLY A 127 23.84 6.61 2.14
CA GLY A 127 23.16 7.36 1.07
C GLY A 127 21.66 7.09 1.07
N ALA A 128 20.89 8.00 0.49
CA ALA A 128 19.46 7.86 0.37
C ALA A 128 19.09 6.57 -0.37
N ARG A 129 18.04 5.91 0.08
CA ARG A 129 17.47 4.75 -0.61
C ARG A 129 17.15 5.12 -2.06
N HIS A 130 17.51 4.24 -3.00
CA HIS A 130 17.04 4.32 -4.37
C HIS A 130 15.51 4.29 -4.36
N ILE A 131 14.86 5.30 -4.95
CA ILE A 131 13.41 5.34 -5.10
C ILE A 131 13.01 5.12 -6.55
N THR A 132 11.97 4.33 -6.77
CA THR A 132 11.44 3.99 -8.10
C THR A 132 10.16 4.76 -8.40
N THR A 133 9.56 5.38 -7.40
CA THR A 133 8.46 6.33 -7.53
C THR A 133 8.92 7.62 -8.22
N PRO A 134 8.01 8.45 -8.74
CA PRO A 134 8.34 9.82 -9.12
C PRO A 134 9.11 10.54 -8.01
N HIS A 135 10.11 11.31 -8.38
CA HIS A 135 11.11 11.92 -7.49
C HIS A 135 10.56 12.76 -6.31
N HIS A 136 9.29 13.10 -6.33
CA HIS A 136 8.67 14.00 -5.35
C HIS A 136 7.91 13.28 -4.23
N TYR A 137 7.69 11.97 -4.32
CA TYR A 137 7.13 11.20 -3.22
C TYR A 137 7.84 9.85 -3.00
N ALA A 138 7.75 9.34 -1.78
CA ALA A 138 8.29 8.04 -1.41
C ALA A 138 7.40 7.33 -0.38
N TYR A 139 7.44 6.01 -0.40
CA TYR A 139 6.84 5.18 0.65
C TYR A 139 7.84 4.98 1.79
N ILE A 140 7.40 5.13 3.02
CA ILE A 140 8.20 4.90 4.23
C ILE A 140 7.55 3.77 5.04
N LYS A 141 8.23 2.64 5.07
CA LYS A 141 7.79 1.48 5.85
C LYS A 141 8.32 1.60 7.28
N ILE A 142 7.41 1.75 8.26
CA ILE A 142 7.75 2.03 9.66
C ILE A 142 7.81 0.78 10.54
N SER A 143 7.24 -0.33 10.07
CA SER A 143 7.26 -1.61 10.77
C SER A 143 7.11 -2.78 9.80
N GLU A 144 7.39 -3.98 10.26
CA GLU A 144 7.12 -5.25 9.60
C GLU A 144 6.25 -6.14 10.46
N GLY A 145 5.49 -7.05 9.82
CA GLY A 145 4.66 -8.00 10.51
C GLY A 145 3.39 -7.40 11.11
N CYS A 146 2.53 -8.27 11.63
CA CYS A 146 1.24 -7.87 12.19
C CYS A 146 0.78 -8.86 13.25
N ASP A 147 0.42 -8.37 14.43
CA ASP A 147 -0.13 -9.17 15.53
C ASP A 147 -1.66 -9.25 15.49
N ARG A 148 -2.30 -8.54 14.56
CA ARG A 148 -3.75 -8.66 14.32
C ARG A 148 -4.03 -9.98 13.62
N ARG A 149 -4.81 -10.83 14.25
CA ARG A 149 -5.15 -12.17 13.73
C ARG A 149 -6.54 -12.16 13.11
N GLY A 150 -6.73 -11.34 12.08
CA GLY A 150 -7.97 -11.38 11.28
C GLY A 150 -8.14 -12.77 10.66
N ALA A 151 -9.34 -13.35 10.79
CA ALA A 151 -9.58 -14.75 10.42
C ALA A 151 -9.24 -15.10 8.97
N TYR A 152 -9.34 -14.13 8.06
CA TYR A 152 -9.07 -14.27 6.61
C TYR A 152 -7.63 -13.91 6.22
N CYS A 153 -6.80 -13.45 7.15
CA CYS A 153 -5.58 -12.73 6.81
C CYS A 153 -4.33 -13.63 6.87
N ALA A 154 -3.64 -13.75 5.73
CA ALA A 154 -2.38 -14.49 5.64
C ALA A 154 -1.14 -13.67 6.08
N ILE A 155 -1.26 -12.38 6.37
CA ILE A 155 -0.12 -11.51 6.71
C ILE A 155 0.72 -12.06 7.88
N PRO A 156 0.14 -12.48 9.02
CA PRO A 156 0.95 -13.02 10.11
C PRO A 156 1.74 -14.29 9.74
N ILE A 157 1.22 -15.08 8.78
CA ILE A 157 1.88 -16.29 8.27
C ILE A 157 3.09 -15.91 7.40
N ILE A 158 2.96 -14.84 6.60
CA ILE A 158 3.98 -14.40 5.65
C ILE A 158 5.07 -13.57 6.34
N THR A 159 4.68 -12.60 7.18
CA THR A 159 5.59 -11.57 7.70
C THR A 159 5.92 -11.72 9.19
N GLY A 160 5.24 -12.64 9.88
CA GLY A 160 5.46 -12.88 11.30
C GLY A 160 4.86 -11.79 12.20
N LYS A 161 5.42 -11.70 13.41
CA LYS A 161 5.00 -10.74 14.43
C LYS A 161 5.37 -9.31 14.06
N HIS A 162 4.64 -8.37 14.62
CA HIS A 162 4.93 -6.94 14.46
C HIS A 162 6.31 -6.59 15.05
N VAL A 163 7.10 -5.87 14.27
CA VAL A 163 8.40 -5.32 14.66
C VAL A 163 8.50 -3.88 14.17
N SER A 164 8.53 -2.94 15.08
CA SER A 164 8.71 -1.51 14.78
C SER A 164 10.14 -1.20 14.37
N ARG A 165 10.32 -0.37 13.34
CA ARG A 165 11.63 0.19 13.03
C ARG A 165 12.01 1.24 14.07
N PRO A 166 13.30 1.37 14.43
CA PRO A 166 13.78 2.45 15.29
C PRO A 166 13.38 3.82 14.72
N LYS A 167 12.87 4.69 15.58
CA LYS A 167 12.40 6.04 15.19
C LYS A 167 13.48 6.85 14.49
N GLU A 168 14.69 6.86 15.03
CA GLU A 168 15.82 7.61 14.49
C GLU A 168 16.19 7.17 13.07
N GLU A 169 16.12 5.87 12.77
CA GLU A 169 16.36 5.36 11.42
C GLU A 169 15.30 5.85 10.42
N ILE A 170 14.04 5.91 10.85
CA ILE A 170 12.94 6.43 10.02
C ILE A 170 13.14 7.93 9.75
N LEU A 171 13.44 8.70 10.78
CA LEU A 171 13.66 10.14 10.65
C LEU A 171 14.88 10.47 9.79
N GLU A 172 15.96 9.69 9.90
CA GLU A 172 17.16 9.88 9.08
C GLU A 172 16.89 9.54 7.61
N GLU A 173 16.24 8.40 7.32
CA GLU A 173 15.82 8.05 5.96
C GLU A 173 14.98 9.18 5.33
N ILE A 174 14.04 9.75 6.07
CA ILE A 174 13.22 10.87 5.59
C ILE A 174 14.06 12.11 5.32
N ARG A 175 15.03 12.46 6.18
CA ARG A 175 15.93 13.61 5.95
C ARG A 175 16.77 13.43 4.69
N GLU A 176 17.31 12.25 4.47
CA GLU A 176 18.07 11.92 3.25
C GLU A 176 17.20 12.02 1.99
N LEU A 177 15.98 11.51 2.04
CA LEU A 177 15.03 11.59 0.93
C LEU A 177 14.58 13.04 0.68
N VAL A 178 14.37 13.86 1.71
CA VAL A 178 14.13 15.30 1.56
C VAL A 178 15.30 15.99 0.89
N ALA A 179 16.53 15.66 1.28
CA ALA A 179 17.74 16.23 0.67
C ALA A 179 17.85 15.84 -0.82
N SER A 180 17.34 14.68 -1.23
CA SER A 180 17.27 14.26 -2.63
C SER A 180 16.10 14.88 -3.42
N GLY A 181 15.17 15.61 -2.74
CA GLY A 181 14.08 16.33 -3.37
C GLY A 181 12.67 15.76 -3.15
N VAL A 182 12.53 14.69 -2.37
CA VAL A 182 11.23 14.14 -1.99
C VAL A 182 10.48 15.12 -1.09
N LYS A 183 9.19 15.28 -1.33
CA LYS A 183 8.32 16.25 -0.62
C LYS A 183 7.14 15.61 0.08
N GLU A 184 6.70 14.47 -0.42
CA GLU A 184 5.54 13.74 0.09
C GLU A 184 5.95 12.35 0.55
N PHE A 185 5.46 11.93 1.72
CA PHE A 185 5.78 10.66 2.33
C PHE A 185 4.51 9.86 2.62
N GLN A 186 4.43 8.68 2.01
CA GLN A 186 3.38 7.70 2.25
C GLN A 186 3.83 6.80 3.40
N ILE A 187 3.27 6.96 4.60
CA ILE A 187 3.65 6.16 5.76
C ILE A 187 2.86 4.85 5.73
N ILE A 188 3.59 3.75 5.62
CA ILE A 188 3.02 2.41 5.44
C ILE A 188 3.53 1.42 6.48
N ALA A 189 2.66 0.46 6.81
CA ALA A 189 2.91 -0.71 7.63
C ALA A 189 1.91 -1.80 7.27
N GLN A 190 1.96 -2.97 7.88
CA GLN A 190 0.85 -3.91 7.83
C GLN A 190 -0.29 -3.46 8.75
N GLU A 191 0.06 -2.84 9.88
CA GLU A 191 -0.86 -2.14 10.78
C GLU A 191 -0.18 -0.91 11.37
N LEU A 192 -0.57 0.26 10.88
CA LEU A 192 0.08 1.54 11.18
C LEU A 192 -0.02 1.91 12.66
N THR A 193 -1.20 1.72 13.24
CA THR A 193 -1.51 2.21 14.59
C THR A 193 -0.88 1.39 15.71
N TYR A 194 -0.23 0.27 15.36
CA TYR A 194 0.45 -0.61 16.31
C TYR A 194 1.92 -0.22 16.57
N TYR A 195 2.45 0.75 15.82
CA TYR A 195 3.83 1.20 15.95
C TYR A 195 4.20 1.54 17.38
N GLY A 196 5.29 0.96 17.88
CA GLY A 196 5.85 1.15 19.23
C GLY A 196 5.41 0.11 20.26
N VAL A 197 4.30 -0.61 20.05
CA VAL A 197 3.75 -1.56 21.05
C VAL A 197 4.74 -2.68 21.38
N ASP A 198 5.51 -3.15 20.43
CA ASP A 198 6.56 -4.15 20.62
C ASP A 198 7.78 -3.63 21.40
N ILE A 199 7.94 -2.32 21.52
CA ILE A 199 9.06 -1.66 22.18
C ILE A 199 8.79 -1.55 23.70
N ASP A 200 7.67 -0.96 24.09
CA ASP A 200 7.33 -0.65 25.49
C ASP A 200 5.86 -0.85 25.86
N GLY A 201 5.08 -1.47 24.98
CA GLY A 201 3.66 -1.70 25.18
C GLY A 201 2.76 -0.50 24.87
N LYS A 202 3.31 0.60 24.36
CA LYS A 202 2.56 1.82 24.01
C LYS A 202 2.56 2.09 22.51
N ARG A 203 1.55 2.82 22.06
CA ARG A 203 1.46 3.27 20.67
C ARG A 203 2.18 4.59 20.51
N HIS A 204 3.18 4.63 19.64
CA HIS A 204 4.02 5.81 19.41
C HIS A 204 3.79 6.43 18.02
N ILE A 205 2.73 6.04 17.34
CA ILE A 205 2.47 6.53 15.98
C ILE A 205 2.24 8.05 15.94
N ALA A 206 1.50 8.60 16.90
CA ALA A 206 1.24 10.05 16.96
C ALA A 206 2.53 10.85 17.12
N ASP A 207 3.40 10.43 18.04
CA ASP A 207 4.72 11.06 18.26
C ASP A 207 5.60 10.95 17.02
N LEU A 208 5.65 9.76 16.40
CA LEU A 208 6.43 9.57 15.17
C LEU A 208 5.96 10.49 14.04
N ILE A 209 4.65 10.57 13.79
CA ILE A 209 4.11 11.42 12.73
C ILE A 209 4.34 12.90 13.03
N SER A 210 4.22 13.31 14.30
CA SER A 210 4.54 14.69 14.71
C SER A 210 6.01 15.03 14.43
N ASP A 211 6.94 14.13 14.80
CA ASP A 211 8.37 14.35 14.56
C ASP A 211 8.71 14.37 13.06
N ILE A 212 8.09 13.52 12.25
CA ILE A 212 8.24 13.57 10.78
C ILE A 212 7.72 14.91 10.23
N ALA A 213 6.59 15.39 10.74
CA ALA A 213 6.00 16.65 10.31
C ALA A 213 6.90 17.87 10.60
N ASP A 214 7.73 17.79 11.63
CA ASP A 214 8.67 18.85 12.01
C ASP A 214 9.96 18.84 11.18
N ILE A 215 10.21 17.83 10.35
CA ILE A 215 11.36 17.81 9.44
C ILE A 215 11.18 18.88 8.35
N LYS A 216 12.12 19.82 8.30
CA LYS A 216 12.12 20.88 7.29
C LYS A 216 12.22 20.27 5.87
N GLY A 217 11.25 20.59 5.02
CA GLY A 217 11.19 20.10 3.63
C GLY A 217 10.09 19.09 3.41
N VAL A 218 9.60 18.42 4.43
CA VAL A 218 8.39 17.56 4.36
C VAL A 218 7.17 18.44 4.09
N LYS A 219 6.47 18.18 2.99
CA LYS A 219 5.31 18.97 2.54
C LYS A 219 4.00 18.25 2.73
N TRP A 220 3.99 16.94 2.53
CA TRP A 220 2.83 16.07 2.76
C TRP A 220 3.22 14.75 3.42
N ILE A 221 2.43 14.35 4.39
CA ILE A 221 2.49 13.04 5.06
C ILE A 221 1.11 12.42 4.94
N ARG A 222 1.03 11.20 4.40
CA ARG A 222 -0.22 10.46 4.27
C ARG A 222 -0.14 9.13 5.00
N LEU A 223 -1.24 8.76 5.68
CA LEU A 223 -1.29 7.62 6.59
C LEU A 223 -2.10 6.48 6.00
N HIS A 224 -1.51 5.29 5.94
CA HIS A 224 -2.11 4.11 5.34
C HIS A 224 -2.19 2.94 6.31
N TYR A 225 -3.23 2.09 6.13
CA TYR A 225 -3.39 0.82 6.83
C TYR A 225 -3.58 0.94 8.35
N ALA A 226 -4.38 1.90 8.79
CA ALA A 226 -4.81 2.01 10.18
C ALA A 226 -5.85 0.93 10.55
N TYR A 227 -5.97 0.67 11.84
CA TYR A 227 -6.90 -0.31 12.38
C TYR A 227 -7.85 0.33 13.40
N PRO A 228 -9.16 0.02 13.40
CA PRO A 228 -10.13 0.72 14.24
C PRO A 228 -10.05 0.34 15.72
N ASN A 229 -9.73 -0.93 16.05
CA ASN A 229 -9.68 -1.38 17.44
C ASN A 229 -8.50 -0.76 18.19
N GLN A 230 -8.79 -0.14 19.33
CA GLN A 230 -7.81 0.58 20.15
C GLN A 230 -7.04 1.65 19.35
N PHE A 231 -7.73 2.38 18.51
CA PHE A 231 -7.14 3.45 17.73
C PHE A 231 -6.55 4.55 18.64
N PRO A 232 -5.31 4.98 18.42
CA PRO A 232 -4.69 6.06 19.20
C PRO A 232 -5.27 7.41 18.77
N PHE A 233 -6.24 7.93 19.48
CA PHE A 233 -6.96 9.15 19.11
C PHE A 233 -6.07 10.41 19.12
N GLU A 234 -4.95 10.38 19.82
CA GLU A 234 -3.90 11.42 19.75
C GLU A 234 -3.40 11.64 18.33
N LEU A 235 -3.51 10.65 17.46
CA LEU A 235 -3.18 10.78 16.04
C LEU A 235 -4.11 11.77 15.32
N LEU A 236 -5.37 11.90 15.74
CA LEU A 236 -6.30 12.89 15.19
C LEU A 236 -5.87 14.32 15.51
N ASP A 237 -5.29 14.55 16.68
CA ASP A 237 -4.74 15.86 17.06
C ASP A 237 -3.59 16.23 16.11
N VAL A 238 -2.69 15.29 15.82
CA VAL A 238 -1.60 15.50 14.88
C VAL A 238 -2.11 15.80 13.47
N ILE A 239 -3.11 15.05 12.97
CA ILE A 239 -3.71 15.29 11.65
C ILE A 239 -4.39 16.68 11.60
N ARG A 240 -5.00 17.12 12.69
CA ARG A 240 -5.68 18.42 12.78
C ARG A 240 -4.70 19.58 12.86
N GLU A 241 -3.62 19.44 13.64
CA GLU A 241 -2.72 20.54 14.04
C GLU A 241 -1.54 20.71 13.11
N LYS A 242 -1.04 19.65 12.48
CA LYS A 242 0.10 19.69 11.56
C LYS A 242 -0.37 19.91 10.12
N PRO A 243 -0.13 21.09 9.52
CA PRO A 243 -0.68 21.43 8.20
C PRO A 243 -0.10 20.63 7.03
N ASN A 244 1.01 19.92 7.26
CA ASN A 244 1.63 19.01 6.30
C ASN A 244 1.25 17.53 6.52
N VAL A 245 0.42 17.21 7.50
CA VAL A 245 -0.24 15.91 7.60
C VAL A 245 -1.55 15.99 6.83
N CYS A 246 -1.65 15.21 5.77
CA CYS A 246 -2.84 15.20 4.90
C CYS A 246 -4.09 14.82 5.71
N LYS A 247 -5.19 15.50 5.45
CA LYS A 247 -6.51 15.11 5.99
C LYS A 247 -7.04 13.88 5.27
N TYR A 248 -6.33 12.79 5.44
CA TYR A 248 -6.57 11.51 4.80
C TYR A 248 -6.21 10.39 5.77
N LEU A 249 -7.10 9.42 5.94
CA LEU A 249 -6.87 8.27 6.80
C LEU A 249 -7.44 7.00 6.16
N ASP A 250 -6.58 6.04 5.88
CA ASP A 250 -6.94 4.73 5.35
C ASP A 250 -7.13 3.73 6.50
N ILE A 251 -8.36 3.26 6.69
CA ILE A 251 -8.75 2.33 7.75
C ILE A 251 -9.49 1.15 7.16
N ALA A 252 -8.93 -0.05 7.30
CA ALA A 252 -9.56 -1.29 6.85
C ALA A 252 -10.65 -1.74 7.83
N LEU A 253 -11.91 -1.39 7.58
CA LEU A 253 -13.06 -1.76 8.42
C LEU A 253 -13.54 -3.19 8.14
N GLN A 254 -13.48 -3.63 6.89
CA GLN A 254 -13.83 -4.94 6.34
C GLN A 254 -15.35 -5.20 6.31
N HIS A 255 -16.06 -5.01 7.40
CA HIS A 255 -17.51 -5.18 7.50
C HIS A 255 -18.11 -4.31 8.60
N ILE A 256 -19.45 -4.39 8.81
CA ILE A 256 -20.16 -3.65 9.87
C ILE A 256 -21.07 -4.54 10.73
N SER A 257 -21.58 -5.65 10.18
CA SER A 257 -22.44 -6.56 10.94
C SER A 257 -21.67 -7.19 12.08
N ASP A 258 -22.21 -7.22 13.29
CA ASP A 258 -21.57 -7.83 14.46
C ASP A 258 -21.29 -9.33 14.28
N ASN A 259 -22.16 -10.03 13.52
CA ASN A 259 -21.91 -11.40 13.11
C ASN A 259 -20.59 -11.50 12.33
N MET A 260 -20.43 -10.70 11.27
CA MET A 260 -19.23 -10.73 10.45
C MET A 260 -17.99 -10.21 11.18
N LEU A 261 -18.10 -9.12 11.92
CA LEU A 261 -16.98 -8.59 12.71
C LEU A 261 -16.43 -9.60 13.71
N THR A 262 -17.32 -10.36 14.34
CA THR A 262 -16.93 -11.45 15.25
C THR A 262 -16.26 -12.60 14.52
N ARG A 263 -16.85 -13.09 13.42
CA ARG A 263 -16.30 -14.19 12.63
C ARG A 263 -14.97 -13.83 11.95
N MET A 264 -14.82 -12.59 11.53
CA MET A 264 -13.58 -12.05 10.95
C MET A 264 -12.50 -11.71 11.99
N HIS A 265 -12.77 -11.87 13.28
CA HIS A 265 -11.87 -11.52 14.39
C HIS A 265 -11.46 -10.03 14.37
N ARG A 266 -12.43 -9.13 14.16
CA ARG A 266 -12.15 -7.68 14.08
C ARG A 266 -12.03 -7.02 15.46
N HIS A 267 -12.55 -7.65 16.51
CA HIS A 267 -12.50 -7.15 17.89
C HIS A 267 -13.07 -5.74 18.07
N VAL A 268 -14.05 -5.40 17.27
CA VAL A 268 -14.88 -4.20 17.36
C VAL A 268 -16.32 -4.57 17.03
N THR A 269 -17.26 -3.82 17.56
CA THR A 269 -18.69 -3.94 17.26
C THR A 269 -19.12 -2.91 16.24
N LYS A 270 -20.33 -3.10 15.68
CA LYS A 270 -20.99 -2.09 14.83
C LYS A 270 -21.08 -0.75 15.55
N ALA A 271 -21.57 -0.74 16.80
CA ALA A 271 -21.75 0.48 17.57
C ALA A 271 -20.43 1.24 17.77
N GLU A 272 -19.35 0.53 18.16
CA GLU A 272 -18.02 1.11 18.31
C GLU A 272 -17.47 1.64 17.00
N THR A 273 -17.72 0.94 15.88
CA THR A 273 -17.28 1.39 14.54
C THR A 273 -17.99 2.65 14.11
N MET A 274 -19.30 2.76 14.34
CA MET A 274 -20.07 3.95 14.02
C MET A 274 -19.63 5.14 14.88
N GLU A 275 -19.50 4.95 16.21
CA GLU A 275 -19.01 5.99 17.13
C GLU A 275 -17.60 6.47 16.74
N PHE A 276 -16.72 5.56 16.33
CA PHE A 276 -15.38 5.86 15.85
C PHE A 276 -15.41 6.78 14.61
N ILE A 277 -16.25 6.49 13.61
CA ILE A 277 -16.39 7.33 12.41
C ILE A 277 -16.95 8.71 12.76
N GLU A 278 -17.99 8.77 13.60
CA GLU A 278 -18.59 10.04 14.06
C GLU A 278 -17.54 10.89 14.80
N ARG A 279 -16.76 10.28 15.66
CA ARG A 279 -15.69 10.96 16.38
C ARG A 279 -14.63 11.54 15.45
N ILE A 280 -14.14 10.75 14.50
CA ILE A 280 -13.16 11.21 13.50
C ILE A 280 -13.68 12.42 12.73
N ARG A 281 -14.93 12.34 12.20
CA ARG A 281 -15.51 13.43 11.43
C ARG A 281 -15.73 14.69 12.24
N LYS A 282 -16.02 14.55 13.54
CA LYS A 282 -16.17 15.66 14.47
C LYS A 282 -14.84 16.31 14.84
N GLU A 283 -13.81 15.50 15.14
CA GLU A 283 -12.51 15.98 15.63
C GLU A 283 -11.62 16.52 14.50
N VAL A 284 -11.75 15.97 13.28
CA VAL A 284 -11.00 16.44 12.10
C VAL A 284 -11.98 16.74 10.95
N PRO A 285 -12.64 17.89 10.96
CA PRO A 285 -13.54 18.27 9.87
C PRO A 285 -12.83 18.28 8.51
N GLY A 286 -13.48 17.67 7.50
CA GLY A 286 -12.95 17.56 6.14
C GLY A 286 -11.92 16.45 5.94
N LEU A 287 -11.72 15.58 6.93
CA LEU A 287 -10.90 14.38 6.76
C LEU A 287 -11.56 13.42 5.79
N HIS A 288 -10.79 12.97 4.80
CA HIS A 288 -11.20 11.94 3.86
C HIS A 288 -10.88 10.56 4.42
N LEU A 289 -11.93 9.77 4.63
CA LEU A 289 -11.81 8.38 5.06
C LEU A 289 -11.73 7.47 3.84
N ARG A 290 -10.65 6.68 3.79
CA ARG A 290 -10.54 5.54 2.90
C ARG A 290 -10.78 4.26 3.68
N THR A 291 -11.53 3.34 3.10
CA THR A 291 -11.74 2.03 3.70
C THR A 291 -11.70 0.90 2.68
N THR A 292 -11.51 -0.29 3.17
CA THR A 292 -11.62 -1.54 2.41
C THR A 292 -12.67 -2.42 3.08
N LEU A 293 -13.58 -2.99 2.27
CA LEU A 293 -14.61 -3.92 2.71
C LEU A 293 -14.42 -5.29 2.07
N LEU A 294 -14.88 -6.32 2.76
CA LEU A 294 -14.83 -7.70 2.32
C LEU A 294 -16.25 -8.28 2.31
N VAL A 295 -16.72 -8.73 1.15
CA VAL A 295 -18.06 -9.32 0.97
C VAL A 295 -17.96 -10.82 0.71
N GLY A 296 -19.02 -11.57 1.06
CA GLY A 296 -19.06 -12.99 0.83
C GLY A 296 -18.15 -13.82 1.72
N PHE A 297 -17.79 -13.29 2.90
CA PHE A 297 -17.07 -14.06 3.91
C PHE A 297 -17.94 -15.24 4.41
N PRO A 298 -17.36 -16.42 4.76
CA PRO A 298 -18.11 -17.57 5.21
C PRO A 298 -19.14 -17.26 6.30
N GLY A 299 -20.40 -17.60 6.05
CA GLY A 299 -21.53 -17.33 6.94
C GLY A 299 -22.13 -15.92 6.83
N GLU A 300 -21.74 -15.11 5.82
CA GLU A 300 -22.39 -13.83 5.54
C GLU A 300 -23.80 -14.04 4.99
N THR A 301 -24.79 -13.61 5.77
CA THR A 301 -26.20 -13.68 5.36
C THR A 301 -26.60 -12.51 4.45
N GLU A 302 -27.80 -12.57 3.88
CA GLU A 302 -28.35 -11.45 3.10
C GLU A 302 -28.66 -10.23 4.00
N GLU A 303 -28.99 -10.46 5.27
CA GLU A 303 -29.20 -9.44 6.28
C GLU A 303 -27.87 -8.74 6.62
N ASP A 304 -26.79 -9.48 6.84
CA ASP A 304 -25.44 -8.92 7.07
C ASP A 304 -25.02 -8.02 5.91
N PHE A 305 -25.22 -8.49 4.68
CA PHE A 305 -24.85 -7.70 3.49
C PHE A 305 -25.75 -6.45 3.34
N LYS A 306 -27.04 -6.55 3.63
CA LYS A 306 -27.95 -5.40 3.61
C LYS A 306 -27.53 -4.34 4.63
N GLU A 307 -27.14 -4.78 5.82
CA GLU A 307 -26.61 -3.91 6.88
C GLU A 307 -25.32 -3.20 6.42
N LEU A 308 -24.43 -3.91 5.72
CA LEU A 308 -23.22 -3.34 5.15
C LEU A 308 -23.52 -2.27 4.10
N VAL A 309 -24.50 -2.50 3.23
CA VAL A 309 -24.93 -1.51 2.22
C VAL A 309 -25.49 -0.23 2.88
N GLU A 310 -26.34 -0.37 3.90
CA GLU A 310 -26.88 0.78 4.64
C GLU A 310 -25.77 1.53 5.41
N PHE A 311 -24.80 0.82 5.94
CA PHE A 311 -23.64 1.42 6.57
C PHE A 311 -22.81 2.27 5.59
N VAL A 312 -22.53 1.78 4.38
CA VAL A 312 -21.82 2.56 3.34
C VAL A 312 -22.57 3.83 2.97
N LYS A 313 -23.89 3.74 2.83
CA LYS A 313 -24.75 4.92 2.58
C LYS A 313 -24.70 5.94 3.71
N TRP A 314 -24.66 5.47 4.95
CA TRP A 314 -24.60 6.33 6.12
C TRP A 314 -23.20 6.94 6.29
N ALA A 315 -22.15 6.13 6.20
CA ALA A 315 -20.77 6.56 6.41
C ALA A 315 -20.27 7.51 5.33
N ARG A 316 -20.74 7.35 4.09
CA ARG A 316 -20.37 8.16 2.92
C ARG A 316 -18.84 8.31 2.82
N PHE A 317 -18.15 7.18 2.72
CA PHE A 317 -16.70 7.16 2.57
C PHE A 317 -16.27 7.93 1.32
N GLU A 318 -15.27 8.76 1.46
CA GLU A 318 -14.68 9.51 0.35
C GLU A 318 -13.95 8.57 -0.62
N ARG A 319 -13.35 7.51 -0.06
CA ARG A 319 -12.67 6.45 -0.82
C ARG A 319 -13.04 5.09 -0.25
N MET A 320 -13.43 4.17 -1.10
CA MET A 320 -13.74 2.81 -0.67
C MET A 320 -13.41 1.81 -1.77
N GLY A 321 -12.68 0.77 -1.42
CA GLY A 321 -12.57 -0.44 -2.20
C GLY A 321 -13.30 -1.60 -1.52
N ALA A 322 -13.79 -2.55 -2.32
CA ALA A 322 -14.33 -3.80 -1.79
C ALA A 322 -13.75 -4.98 -2.55
N PHE A 323 -13.67 -6.13 -1.87
CA PHE A 323 -13.20 -7.39 -2.43
C PHE A 323 -14.19 -8.51 -2.09
N ALA A 324 -14.32 -9.46 -3.01
CA ALA A 324 -14.96 -10.73 -2.69
C ALA A 324 -14.01 -11.60 -1.86
N TYR A 325 -14.54 -12.30 -0.88
CA TYR A 325 -13.72 -13.24 -0.10
C TYR A 325 -13.11 -14.32 -0.99
N SER A 326 -11.81 -14.50 -0.85
CA SER A 326 -11.04 -15.61 -1.39
C SER A 326 -10.47 -16.40 -0.22
N GLU A 327 -10.62 -17.72 -0.25
CA GLU A 327 -10.04 -18.59 0.77
C GLU A 327 -8.53 -18.66 0.63
N GLU A 328 -7.82 -18.37 1.72
CA GLU A 328 -6.37 -18.40 1.77
C GLU A 328 -5.89 -19.50 2.73
N GLU A 329 -5.15 -20.45 2.20
CA GLU A 329 -4.58 -21.58 2.94
C GLU A 329 -3.86 -21.16 4.22
N GLY A 330 -4.03 -21.94 5.29
CA GLY A 330 -3.39 -21.69 6.60
C GLY A 330 -3.99 -20.53 7.39
N THR A 331 -5.01 -19.83 6.86
CA THR A 331 -5.75 -18.83 7.61
C THR A 331 -6.79 -19.49 8.52
N TYR A 332 -7.16 -18.81 9.61
CA TYR A 332 -8.18 -19.33 10.52
C TYR A 332 -9.50 -19.65 9.80
N SER A 333 -9.91 -18.78 8.87
CA SER A 333 -11.16 -18.99 8.11
C SER A 333 -11.11 -20.24 7.23
N ALA A 334 -9.99 -20.49 6.56
CA ALA A 334 -9.83 -21.69 5.72
C ALA A 334 -9.85 -22.99 6.54
N GLU A 335 -9.33 -22.95 7.76
CA GLU A 335 -9.26 -24.12 8.63
C GLU A 335 -10.55 -24.41 9.41
N HIS A 336 -11.34 -23.36 9.72
CA HIS A 336 -12.45 -23.47 10.67
C HIS A 336 -13.82 -23.15 10.09
N TYR A 337 -13.89 -22.50 8.94
CA TYR A 337 -15.16 -22.15 8.29
C TYR A 337 -15.27 -22.81 6.92
N LYS A 338 -16.45 -23.30 6.62
CA LYS A 338 -16.77 -23.70 5.26
C LYS A 338 -17.10 -22.45 4.44
N ASP A 339 -16.50 -22.30 3.27
CA ASP A 339 -16.89 -21.26 2.31
C ASP A 339 -18.25 -21.63 1.72
N ASP A 340 -19.31 -21.12 2.34
CA ASP A 340 -20.70 -21.43 2.07
C ASP A 340 -21.43 -20.37 1.24
N VAL A 341 -20.71 -19.28 0.85
CA VAL A 341 -21.26 -18.22 0.00
C VAL A 341 -20.85 -18.50 -1.46
N PRO A 342 -21.81 -18.81 -2.36
CA PRO A 342 -21.50 -19.07 -3.76
C PRO A 342 -20.78 -17.91 -4.45
N ALA A 343 -19.91 -18.22 -5.41
CA ALA A 343 -19.10 -17.22 -6.12
C ALA A 343 -19.95 -16.14 -6.82
N GLU A 344 -21.07 -16.53 -7.42
CA GLU A 344 -22.01 -15.61 -8.05
C GLU A 344 -22.71 -14.67 -7.05
N VAL A 345 -22.88 -15.12 -5.80
CA VAL A 345 -23.42 -14.27 -4.72
C VAL A 345 -22.37 -13.27 -4.27
N LYS A 346 -21.12 -13.70 -4.09
CA LYS A 346 -20.00 -12.83 -3.78
C LYS A 346 -19.84 -11.73 -4.82
N GLN A 347 -19.83 -12.10 -6.10
CA GLN A 347 -19.70 -11.13 -7.21
C GLN A 347 -20.88 -10.16 -7.24
N ARG A 348 -22.12 -10.64 -7.12
CA ARG A 348 -23.30 -9.78 -7.06
C ARG A 348 -23.25 -8.78 -5.91
N ARG A 349 -22.77 -9.21 -4.72
CA ARG A 349 -22.61 -8.34 -3.56
C ARG A 349 -21.52 -7.29 -3.80
N LEU A 350 -20.41 -7.71 -4.39
CA LEU A 350 -19.32 -6.80 -4.77
C LEU A 350 -19.80 -5.73 -5.74
N ASP A 351 -20.44 -6.12 -6.83
CA ASP A 351 -20.96 -5.19 -7.84
C ASP A 351 -21.96 -4.20 -7.24
N LYS A 352 -22.86 -4.70 -6.37
CA LYS A 352 -23.86 -3.86 -5.72
C LYS A 352 -23.24 -2.82 -4.78
N ILE A 353 -22.28 -3.20 -3.95
CA ILE A 353 -21.70 -2.27 -2.99
C ILE A 353 -20.79 -1.26 -3.69
N MET A 354 -20.09 -1.67 -4.75
CA MET A 354 -19.29 -0.76 -5.56
C MET A 354 -20.15 0.24 -6.34
N ALA A 355 -21.32 -0.17 -6.86
CA ALA A 355 -22.26 0.75 -7.48
C ALA A 355 -22.83 1.79 -6.49
N VAL A 356 -23.02 1.42 -5.22
CA VAL A 356 -23.40 2.38 -4.17
C VAL A 356 -22.28 3.38 -3.92
N GLN A 357 -21.05 2.91 -3.79
CA GLN A 357 -19.90 3.77 -3.57
C GLN A 357 -19.62 4.70 -4.75
N GLN A 358 -19.79 4.24 -5.97
CA GLN A 358 -19.62 5.07 -7.18
C GLN A 358 -20.53 6.31 -7.14
N ARG A 359 -21.79 6.15 -6.76
CA ARG A 359 -22.73 7.27 -6.60
C ARG A 359 -22.29 8.24 -5.50
N ILE A 360 -21.86 7.70 -4.36
CA ILE A 360 -21.35 8.51 -3.25
C ILE A 360 -20.12 9.29 -3.68
N SER A 361 -19.20 8.65 -4.40
CA SER A 361 -17.99 9.28 -4.94
C SER A 361 -18.35 10.43 -5.89
N ALA A 362 -19.23 10.18 -6.87
CA ALA A 362 -19.69 11.20 -7.80
C ALA A 362 -20.28 12.43 -7.09
N GLU A 363 -21.11 12.23 -6.07
CA GLU A 363 -21.68 13.33 -5.28
C GLU A 363 -20.62 14.13 -4.52
N ILE A 364 -19.63 13.43 -3.93
CA ILE A 364 -18.55 14.06 -3.16
C ILE A 364 -17.61 14.85 -4.09
N GLU A 365 -17.27 14.29 -5.27
CA GLU A 365 -16.41 14.98 -6.23
C GLU A 365 -17.14 16.18 -6.85
N ALA A 366 -18.43 16.05 -7.21
CA ALA A 366 -19.24 17.16 -7.72
C ALA A 366 -19.34 18.33 -6.73
N ALA A 367 -19.37 18.05 -5.42
CA ALA A 367 -19.40 19.08 -4.39
C ALA A 367 -18.10 19.91 -4.31
N LYS A 368 -16.99 19.44 -4.89
CA LYS A 368 -15.71 20.16 -4.94
C LYS A 368 -15.62 21.16 -6.11
N VAL A 369 -16.52 21.07 -7.09
CA VAL A 369 -16.55 22.00 -8.24
C VAL A 369 -16.71 23.43 -7.76
N GLY A 370 -15.88 24.34 -8.27
CA GLY A 370 -15.79 25.74 -7.85
C GLY A 370 -14.82 26.01 -6.69
N SER A 371 -14.35 24.97 -5.98
CA SER A 371 -13.32 25.13 -4.94
C SER A 371 -11.92 25.25 -5.54
N VAL A 372 -10.99 25.80 -4.76
CA VAL A 372 -9.57 25.85 -5.09
C VAL A 372 -8.86 24.85 -4.19
N LEU A 373 -8.17 23.88 -4.81
CA LEU A 373 -7.49 22.81 -4.09
C LEU A 373 -5.99 22.84 -4.38
N LYS A 374 -5.19 22.76 -3.33
CA LYS A 374 -3.74 22.58 -3.45
C LYS A 374 -3.44 21.23 -4.08
N THR A 375 -2.74 21.23 -5.20
CA THR A 375 -2.51 20.04 -6.05
C THR A 375 -1.01 19.90 -6.34
N ILE A 376 -0.46 18.70 -6.12
CA ILE A 376 0.88 18.34 -6.59
C ILE A 376 0.78 17.74 -7.98
N ILE A 377 1.68 18.09 -8.88
CA ILE A 377 1.71 17.51 -10.24
C ILE A 377 2.57 16.25 -10.24
N ASP A 378 1.98 15.12 -10.59
CA ASP A 378 2.68 13.84 -10.62
C ASP A 378 3.34 13.55 -11.96
N ARG A 379 2.65 13.86 -13.07
CA ARG A 379 3.11 13.56 -14.43
C ARG A 379 2.43 14.41 -15.49
N LYS A 380 2.96 14.34 -16.70
CA LYS A 380 2.28 14.83 -17.91
C LYS A 380 1.86 13.65 -18.77
N GLU A 381 0.62 13.64 -19.21
CA GLU A 381 0.04 12.57 -20.01
C GLU A 381 -0.81 13.17 -21.12
N GLY A 382 -0.34 13.03 -22.38
CA GLY A 382 -0.99 13.67 -23.51
C GLY A 382 -1.13 15.19 -23.34
N ASP A 383 -2.37 15.65 -23.45
CA ASP A 383 -2.74 17.06 -23.33
C ASP A 383 -3.06 17.51 -21.89
N TYR A 384 -2.81 16.64 -20.90
CA TYR A 384 -3.07 16.92 -19.50
C TYR A 384 -1.82 16.79 -18.63
N TYR A 385 -1.78 17.60 -17.58
CA TYR A 385 -1.02 17.33 -16.37
C TYR A 385 -1.92 16.61 -15.40
N ILE A 386 -1.39 15.58 -14.80
CA ILE A 386 -2.08 14.77 -13.80
C ILE A 386 -1.49 15.11 -12.44
N GLY A 387 -2.37 15.45 -11.51
CA GLY A 387 -1.98 15.80 -10.16
C GLY A 387 -2.88 15.17 -9.10
N ARG A 388 -2.55 15.39 -7.85
CA ARG A 388 -3.32 14.90 -6.69
C ARG A 388 -3.44 16.00 -5.63
N THR A 389 -4.55 15.95 -4.92
CA THR A 389 -4.76 16.76 -3.71
C THR A 389 -4.28 16.02 -2.47
N GLU A 390 -4.30 16.69 -1.31
CA GLU A 390 -4.04 16.03 -0.03
C GLU A 390 -5.01 14.87 0.27
N PHE A 391 -6.13 14.79 -0.42
CA PHE A 391 -7.18 13.80 -0.25
C PHE A 391 -7.01 12.54 -1.10
N CYS A 392 -5.93 12.44 -1.85
CA CYS A 392 -5.72 11.33 -2.80
C CYS A 392 -4.32 10.73 -2.63
N SER A 393 -4.27 9.42 -2.40
CA SER A 393 -3.05 8.63 -2.41
C SER A 393 -2.58 8.39 -3.85
N PRO A 394 -1.27 8.37 -4.12
CA PRO A 394 -0.77 8.00 -5.43
C PRO A 394 -1.21 6.57 -5.82
N GLU A 395 -1.43 6.37 -7.12
CA GLU A 395 -1.67 5.09 -7.80
C GLU A 395 -3.03 4.42 -7.52
N VAL A 396 -3.69 4.74 -6.40
CA VAL A 396 -4.90 4.02 -5.97
C VAL A 396 -6.14 4.90 -5.81
N ASP A 397 -5.99 6.22 -5.74
CA ASP A 397 -7.09 7.15 -5.59
C ASP A 397 -7.26 8.03 -6.84
N PRO A 398 -8.42 8.69 -6.99
CA PRO A 398 -8.70 9.61 -8.08
C PRO A 398 -7.70 10.75 -8.23
N GLU A 399 -7.61 11.28 -9.43
CA GLU A 399 -6.64 12.28 -9.87
C GLU A 399 -7.30 13.63 -10.18
N VAL A 400 -6.46 14.65 -10.35
CA VAL A 400 -6.85 15.95 -10.86
C VAL A 400 -6.25 16.13 -12.26
N LEU A 401 -7.11 16.24 -13.27
CA LEU A 401 -6.71 16.43 -14.66
C LEU A 401 -6.70 17.93 -14.98
N ILE A 402 -5.53 18.46 -15.35
CA ILE A 402 -5.30 19.87 -15.66
C ILE A 402 -4.86 19.99 -17.11
N LYS A 403 -5.65 20.68 -17.95
CA LYS A 403 -5.30 20.85 -19.36
C LYS A 403 -3.97 21.59 -19.53
N ALA A 404 -3.08 21.06 -20.36
CA ALA A 404 -1.73 21.57 -20.55
C ALA A 404 -1.68 22.83 -21.43
N THR A 405 -2.35 23.90 -21.00
CA THR A 405 -2.35 25.21 -21.69
C THR A 405 -1.08 26.03 -21.40
N ARG A 406 -0.38 25.69 -20.31
CA ARG A 406 0.91 26.27 -19.94
C ARG A 406 1.84 25.18 -19.39
N ARG A 407 3.15 25.46 -19.30
CA ARG A 407 4.11 24.52 -18.73
C ARG A 407 4.00 24.49 -17.22
N LEU A 408 3.71 23.32 -16.64
CA LEU A 408 3.77 23.05 -15.21
C LEU A 408 4.99 22.16 -14.90
N ARG A 409 5.47 22.26 -13.65
CA ARG A 409 6.61 21.46 -13.19
C ARG A 409 6.11 20.25 -12.40
N VAL A 410 6.51 19.06 -12.80
CA VAL A 410 6.27 17.80 -12.07
C VAL A 410 6.92 17.90 -10.68
N GLY A 411 6.23 17.46 -9.64
CA GLY A 411 6.63 17.57 -8.23
C GLY A 411 6.49 18.98 -7.64
N ALA A 412 5.83 19.91 -8.34
CA ALA A 412 5.50 21.22 -7.79
C ALA A 412 4.01 21.28 -7.40
N PHE A 413 3.73 22.12 -6.41
CA PHE A 413 2.39 22.42 -5.94
C PHE A 413 1.80 23.62 -6.65
N TYR A 414 0.52 23.55 -6.97
CA TYR A 414 -0.26 24.63 -7.56
C TYR A 414 -1.62 24.71 -6.88
N ASP A 415 -2.17 25.91 -6.80
CA ASP A 415 -3.56 26.12 -6.46
C ASP A 415 -4.39 25.91 -7.74
N VAL A 416 -5.29 24.94 -7.69
CA VAL A 416 -6.10 24.51 -8.84
C VAL A 416 -7.57 24.73 -8.54
N ARG A 417 -8.22 25.56 -9.38
CA ARG A 417 -9.66 25.72 -9.35
C ARG A 417 -10.32 24.54 -10.04
N ILE A 418 -11.13 23.79 -9.31
CA ILE A 418 -11.88 22.66 -9.84
C ILE A 418 -13.04 23.18 -10.67
N THR A 419 -13.06 22.80 -11.95
CA THR A 419 -14.02 23.27 -12.96
C THR A 419 -15.08 22.23 -13.28
N ASP A 420 -14.77 20.94 -13.11
CA ASP A 420 -15.67 19.83 -13.41
C ASP A 420 -15.24 18.56 -12.63
N SER A 421 -16.10 17.55 -12.62
CA SER A 421 -15.82 16.23 -12.04
C SER A 421 -16.55 15.16 -12.83
N ASP A 422 -16.01 13.94 -12.81
CA ASP A 422 -16.75 12.74 -13.15
C ASP A 422 -17.01 11.88 -11.89
N ASP A 423 -17.26 10.59 -12.05
CA ASP A 423 -17.58 9.70 -10.92
C ASP A 423 -16.44 9.59 -9.89
N PHE A 424 -15.21 9.88 -10.31
CA PHE A 424 -14.01 9.71 -9.50
C PHE A 424 -13.05 10.90 -9.61
N ASP A 425 -12.71 11.33 -10.83
CA ASP A 425 -11.66 12.31 -11.07
C ASP A 425 -12.18 13.74 -11.09
N LEU A 426 -11.29 14.68 -10.85
CA LEU A 426 -11.54 16.12 -10.90
C LEU A 426 -10.85 16.72 -12.12
N TYR A 427 -11.48 17.76 -12.66
CA TYR A 427 -10.91 18.57 -13.73
C TYR A 427 -10.70 20.00 -13.20
N GLY A 428 -9.58 20.62 -13.56
CA GLY A 428 -9.28 21.94 -13.05
C GLY A 428 -8.30 22.75 -13.87
N GLU A 429 -8.17 24.01 -13.46
CA GLU A 429 -7.25 24.97 -14.04
C GLU A 429 -6.41 25.62 -12.94
N VAL A 430 -5.11 25.80 -13.22
CA VAL A 430 -4.21 26.47 -12.29
C VAL A 430 -4.52 27.95 -12.23
N GLU A 431 -4.71 28.51 -11.04
CA GLU A 431 -4.90 29.94 -10.80
C GLU A 431 -3.70 30.82 -11.14
#